data_e03794fae4fa10e058e73e1371aadc31
#
_entry.id   e03794fae4fa10e058e73e1371aadc31
#
_cell.length_a   1.000
_cell.length_b   1.000
_cell.length_c   1.000
_cell.angle_alpha   90.00
_cell.angle_beta   90.00
_cell.angle_gamma   90.00
#
_symmetry.space_group_name_H-M   'P 1'
#
loop_
_entity.id
_entity.type
_entity.pdbx_description
1 polymer ?
#
loop_
_entity_poly.entity_id
_entity_poly.type
_entity_poly.pdbx_seq_one_letter_code
_entity_poly.pdbx_strand_id
1 'polypeptide(L)'
;FILKDGKPYYSECNPRMVEPANAYMAGVNFPDLLIRLSTGCKISGDVKIGARGVKTHSMEALLLGIAETAGKRMDILHTVRAYIRDKGSTEVLTPITKDLPSAIPLLAVFASLMFRPKSGSRLAGKAVQTYSILPQTITLLKR
;
A
#
# COMPACT_ATOMS: atom_id res chain seq x y z
N PHE A 1 -7.85 7.03 -12.61
CA PHE A 1 -9.00 7.85 -13.04
C PHE A 1 -9.21 9.00 -12.05
N ILE A 2 -9.47 10.19 -12.58
CA ILE A 2 -9.90 11.35 -11.79
C ILE A 2 -11.40 11.50 -12.01
N LEU A 3 -12.17 11.63 -10.95
CA LEU A 3 -13.60 11.92 -11.03
C LEU A 3 -13.82 13.43 -11.02
N LYS A 4 -14.44 13.96 -12.07
CA LYS A 4 -14.88 15.35 -12.16
C LYS A 4 -16.31 15.37 -12.63
N ASP A 5 -17.19 16.05 -11.89
CA ASP A 5 -18.62 16.16 -12.18
C ASP A 5 -19.31 14.79 -12.39
N GLY A 6 -18.93 13.80 -11.58
CA GLY A 6 -19.43 12.42 -11.66
C GLY A 6 -18.94 11.61 -12.86
N LYS A 7 -18.07 12.17 -13.71
CA LYS A 7 -17.51 11.48 -14.88
C LYS A 7 -16.07 11.04 -14.60
N PRO A 8 -15.69 9.80 -14.95
CA PRO A 8 -14.32 9.34 -14.84
C PRO A 8 -13.49 9.86 -16.01
N TYR A 9 -12.37 10.49 -15.69
CA TYR A 9 -11.34 10.88 -16.66
C TYR A 9 -10.14 9.95 -16.50
N TYR A 10 -9.66 9.40 -17.60
CA TYR A 10 -8.44 8.64 -17.62
C TYR A 10 -7.25 9.58 -17.35
N SER A 11 -6.37 9.20 -16.40
CA SER A 11 -5.17 9.97 -16.09
C SER A 11 -3.90 9.25 -16.55
N GLU A 12 -3.74 7.99 -16.17
CA GLU A 12 -2.57 7.19 -16.50
C GLU A 12 -2.88 5.68 -16.47
N CYS A 13 -2.04 4.89 -17.13
CA CYS A 13 -2.00 3.44 -17.00
C CYS A 13 -0.79 3.03 -16.17
N ASN A 14 -1.02 2.34 -15.07
CA ASN A 14 0.05 1.69 -14.32
C ASN A 14 0.24 0.26 -14.85
N PRO A 15 1.29 -0.02 -15.65
CA PRO A 15 1.51 -1.35 -16.23
C PRO A 15 2.04 -2.37 -15.21
N ARG A 16 1.82 -2.13 -13.92
CA ARG A 16 2.18 -3.00 -12.81
C ARG A 16 0.94 -3.45 -12.06
N MET A 17 1.04 -4.55 -11.35
CA MET A 17 -0.03 -4.95 -10.43
C MET A 17 -0.19 -3.90 -9.33
N VAL A 18 -1.38 -3.32 -9.25
CA VAL A 18 -1.76 -2.38 -8.21
C VAL A 18 -2.70 -3.10 -7.26
N GLU A 19 -2.42 -3.03 -5.96
CA GLU A 19 -3.27 -3.61 -4.92
C GLU A 19 -3.63 -5.09 -5.15
N PRO A 20 -2.67 -6.00 -5.43
CA PRO A 20 -2.98 -7.40 -5.76
C PRO A 20 -3.70 -8.12 -4.61
N ALA A 21 -3.47 -7.74 -3.36
CA ALA A 21 -4.15 -8.31 -2.20
C ALA A 21 -5.64 -7.92 -2.18
N ASN A 22 -5.97 -6.66 -2.50
CA ASN A 22 -7.36 -6.23 -2.63
C ASN A 22 -8.08 -6.97 -3.74
N ALA A 23 -7.44 -7.09 -4.91
CA ALA A 23 -7.97 -7.84 -6.04
C ALA A 23 -8.21 -9.31 -5.69
N TYR A 24 -7.25 -9.95 -5.01
CA TYR A 24 -7.37 -11.34 -4.55
C TYR A 24 -8.56 -11.53 -3.61
N MET A 25 -8.73 -10.63 -2.64
CA MET A 25 -9.87 -10.67 -1.73
C MET A 25 -11.21 -10.40 -2.43
N ALA A 26 -11.18 -9.62 -3.51
CA ALA A 26 -12.33 -9.42 -4.39
C ALA A 26 -12.59 -10.61 -5.35
N GLY A 27 -11.81 -11.68 -5.27
CA GLY A 27 -11.97 -12.89 -6.08
C GLY A 27 -11.17 -12.90 -7.39
N VAL A 28 -10.25 -11.94 -7.59
CA VAL A 28 -9.41 -11.88 -8.79
C VAL A 28 -7.94 -12.06 -8.44
N ASN A 29 -7.39 -13.21 -8.75
CA ASN A 29 -5.98 -13.54 -8.48
C ASN A 29 -5.08 -13.05 -9.63
N PHE A 30 -4.63 -11.78 -9.56
CA PHE A 30 -3.74 -11.20 -10.57
C PHE A 30 -2.40 -11.93 -10.72
N PRO A 31 -1.70 -12.36 -9.66
CA PRO A 31 -0.48 -13.14 -9.80
C PRO A 31 -0.67 -14.44 -10.60
N ASP A 32 -1.72 -15.20 -10.32
CA ASP A 32 -2.03 -16.43 -11.06
C ASP A 32 -2.32 -16.13 -12.54
N LEU A 33 -3.14 -15.11 -12.81
CA LEU A 33 -3.44 -14.69 -14.16
C LEU A 33 -2.19 -14.26 -14.93
N LEU A 34 -1.28 -13.53 -14.29
CA LEU A 34 -0.02 -13.10 -14.89
C LEU A 34 0.88 -14.29 -15.22
N ILE A 35 1.02 -15.27 -14.30
CA ILE A 35 1.80 -16.48 -14.51
C ILE A 35 1.22 -17.28 -15.69
N ARG A 36 -0.09 -17.51 -15.72
CA ARG A 36 -0.75 -18.22 -16.82
C ARG A 36 -0.53 -17.54 -18.16
N LEU A 37 -0.71 -16.21 -18.23
CA LEU A 37 -0.42 -15.45 -19.45
C LEU A 37 1.04 -15.59 -19.90
N SER A 38 1.97 -15.47 -18.97
CA SER A 38 3.41 -15.54 -19.26
C SER A 38 3.85 -16.94 -19.73
N THR A 39 3.14 -17.98 -19.31
CA THR A 39 3.40 -19.38 -19.69
C THR A 39 2.61 -19.83 -20.92
N GLY A 40 1.87 -18.93 -21.57
CA GLY A 40 1.07 -19.24 -22.76
C GLY A 40 -0.20 -20.04 -22.48
N CYS A 41 -0.62 -20.15 -21.21
CA CYS A 41 -1.88 -20.77 -20.85
C CYS A 41 -3.06 -19.94 -21.36
N LYS A 42 -4.02 -20.59 -22.01
CA LYS A 42 -5.26 -19.93 -22.39
C LYS A 42 -6.05 -19.56 -21.13
N ILE A 43 -6.34 -18.27 -20.99
CA ILE A 43 -7.29 -17.79 -19.99
C ILE A 43 -8.67 -17.85 -20.65
N SER A 44 -9.67 -18.44 -19.97
CA SER A 44 -11.04 -18.43 -20.46
C SER A 44 -11.49 -16.97 -20.69
N GLY A 45 -12.18 -16.71 -21.80
CA GLY A 45 -12.49 -15.36 -22.27
C GLY A 45 -13.43 -14.54 -21.41
N ASP A 46 -13.87 -15.04 -20.26
CA ASP A 46 -14.73 -14.30 -19.35
C ASP A 46 -13.95 -13.22 -18.60
N VAL A 47 -14.42 -12.01 -18.70
CA VAL A 47 -13.88 -10.88 -17.94
C VAL A 47 -14.07 -11.17 -16.45
N LYS A 48 -12.97 -11.25 -15.70
CA LYS A 48 -13.02 -11.42 -14.24
C LYS A 48 -13.37 -10.08 -13.59
N ILE A 49 -14.54 -10.04 -13.00
CA ILE A 49 -15.02 -8.86 -12.27
C ILE A 49 -14.91 -9.15 -10.78
N GLY A 50 -14.15 -8.32 -10.07
CA GLY A 50 -14.02 -8.43 -8.63
C GLY A 50 -15.30 -8.07 -7.88
N ALA A 51 -15.51 -8.70 -6.71
CA ALA A 51 -16.61 -8.38 -5.83
C ALA A 51 -16.54 -6.91 -5.37
N ARG A 52 -17.71 -6.24 -5.33
CA ARG A 52 -17.81 -4.88 -4.83
C ARG A 52 -17.77 -4.83 -3.30
N GLY A 53 -17.33 -3.70 -2.75
CA GLY A 53 -17.36 -3.44 -1.31
C GLY A 53 -16.19 -4.04 -0.54
N VAL A 54 -15.23 -4.70 -1.20
CA VAL A 54 -14.00 -5.15 -0.55
C VAL A 54 -13.14 -3.94 -0.19
N LYS A 55 -12.84 -3.79 1.10
CA LYS A 55 -11.99 -2.73 1.63
C LYS A 55 -10.73 -3.33 2.23
N THR A 56 -9.61 -2.79 1.85
CA THR A 56 -8.29 -3.15 2.40
C THR A 56 -7.58 -1.91 2.90
N HIS A 57 -6.69 -2.09 3.85
CA HIS A 57 -5.85 -1.03 4.39
C HIS A 57 -4.49 -1.56 4.79
N SER A 58 -3.56 -0.65 5.03
CA SER A 58 -2.27 -0.93 5.63
C SER A 58 -2.01 0.06 6.76
N MET A 59 -1.81 -0.46 7.97
CA MET A 59 -1.44 0.36 9.13
C MET A 59 -0.10 1.05 8.90
N GLU A 60 0.86 0.37 8.29
CA GLU A 60 2.17 0.95 7.98
C GLU A 60 2.03 2.15 7.03
N ALA A 61 1.27 2.02 5.95
CA ALA A 61 1.03 3.10 5.01
C ALA A 61 0.32 4.29 5.67
N LEU A 62 -0.64 4.03 6.57
CA LEU A 62 -1.33 5.06 7.33
C LEU A 62 -0.37 5.81 8.27
N LEU A 63 0.48 5.10 9.00
CA LEU A 63 1.47 5.71 9.90
C LEU A 63 2.50 6.54 9.13
N LEU A 64 3.00 6.03 8.00
CA LEU A 64 3.92 6.75 7.13
C LEU A 64 3.27 8.00 6.52
N GLY A 65 2.02 7.91 6.07
CA GLY A 65 1.28 9.06 5.54
C GLY A 65 1.11 10.18 6.58
N ILE A 66 0.82 9.84 7.85
CA ILE A 66 0.78 10.84 8.93
C ILE A 66 2.18 11.42 9.18
N ALA A 67 3.21 10.60 9.09
CA ALA A 67 4.58 11.03 9.26
C ALA A 67 5.01 12.04 8.18
N GLU A 68 4.59 11.84 6.94
CA GLU A 68 4.85 12.76 5.82
C GLU A 68 4.19 14.12 6.01
N THR A 69 2.98 14.14 6.54
CA THR A 69 2.24 15.38 6.82
C THR A 69 2.69 16.09 8.10
N ALA A 70 3.81 15.66 8.70
CA ALA A 70 4.31 16.17 9.98
C ALA A 70 3.24 16.18 11.10
N GLY A 71 2.41 15.13 11.12
CA GLY A 71 1.29 14.97 12.04
C GLY A 71 1.71 15.05 13.52
N LYS A 72 0.80 15.49 14.35
CA LYS A 72 0.99 15.52 15.81
C LYS A 72 0.79 14.12 16.39
N ARG A 73 1.31 13.86 17.60
CA ARG A 73 1.08 12.60 18.34
C ARG A 73 -0.39 12.24 18.44
N MET A 74 -1.26 13.22 18.61
CA MET A 74 -2.70 13.00 18.68
C MET A 74 -3.27 12.49 17.35
N ASP A 75 -2.76 12.96 16.22
CA ASP A 75 -3.21 12.50 14.90
C ASP A 75 -2.85 11.02 14.70
N ILE A 76 -1.66 10.61 15.16
CA ILE A 76 -1.23 9.20 15.16
C ILE A 76 -2.18 8.35 16.00
N LEU A 77 -2.49 8.77 17.22
CA LEU A 77 -3.39 8.05 18.10
C LEU A 77 -4.81 7.97 17.54
N HIS A 78 -5.32 9.06 16.96
CA HIS A 78 -6.63 9.09 16.31
C HIS A 78 -6.68 8.12 15.13
N THR A 79 -5.63 8.09 14.29
CA THR A 79 -5.57 7.17 13.16
C THR A 79 -5.52 5.71 13.60
N VAL A 80 -4.68 5.37 14.58
CA VAL A 80 -4.62 4.01 15.12
C VAL A 80 -5.97 3.61 15.72
N ARG A 81 -6.63 4.52 16.46
CA ARG A 81 -7.96 4.25 17.02
C ARG A 81 -9.02 4.06 15.95
N ALA A 82 -9.01 4.89 14.90
CA ALA A 82 -9.92 4.76 13.76
C ALA A 82 -9.72 3.42 13.05
N TYR A 83 -8.46 3.04 12.81
CA TYR A 83 -8.07 1.77 12.24
C TYR A 83 -8.62 0.57 13.05
N ILE A 84 -8.38 0.53 14.37
CA ILE A 84 -8.86 -0.57 15.23
C ILE A 84 -10.40 -0.67 15.22
N ARG A 85 -11.09 0.45 15.00
CA ARG A 85 -12.55 0.50 14.96
C ARG A 85 -13.15 0.16 13.60
N ASP A 86 -12.38 0.23 12.53
CA ASP A 86 -12.86 -0.09 11.18
C ASP A 86 -12.94 -1.61 10.99
N LYS A 87 -14.07 -2.17 11.42
CA LYS A 87 -14.35 -3.62 11.28
C LYS A 87 -14.66 -4.05 9.85
N GLY A 88 -14.80 -3.11 8.92
CA GLY A 88 -15.19 -3.38 7.53
C GLY A 88 -14.03 -3.52 6.55
N SER A 89 -12.80 -3.34 7.03
CA SER A 89 -11.60 -3.33 6.20
C SER A 89 -10.57 -4.36 6.70
N THR A 90 -9.78 -4.92 5.78
CA THR A 90 -8.80 -5.97 6.10
C THR A 90 -7.37 -5.44 5.94
N GLU A 91 -6.54 -5.70 6.94
CA GLU A 91 -5.09 -5.44 6.88
C GLU A 91 -4.42 -6.37 5.88
N VAL A 92 -3.63 -5.82 4.95
CA VAL A 92 -3.04 -6.59 3.84
C VAL A 92 -1.52 -6.71 3.90
N LEU A 93 -0.80 -5.82 4.59
CA LEU A 93 0.66 -5.87 4.67
C LEU A 93 1.17 -6.52 5.95
N THR A 94 0.51 -6.28 7.07
CA THR A 94 0.95 -6.77 8.39
C THR A 94 -0.17 -7.57 9.07
N PRO A 95 -0.45 -8.80 8.60
CA PRO A 95 -1.54 -9.60 9.14
C PRO A 95 -1.21 -10.14 10.55
N ILE A 96 -1.18 -9.27 11.54
CA ILE A 96 -0.77 -9.55 12.95
C ILE A 96 -1.48 -10.79 13.53
N THR A 97 -2.71 -11.03 13.12
CA THR A 97 -3.47 -12.19 13.60
C THR A 97 -2.96 -13.53 13.08
N LYS A 98 -2.24 -13.52 11.95
CA LYS A 98 -1.69 -14.73 11.31
C LYS A 98 -0.18 -14.85 11.48
N ASP A 99 0.49 -13.72 11.64
CA ASP A 99 1.94 -13.61 11.79
C ASP A 99 2.26 -12.55 12.85
N LEU A 100 2.34 -12.99 14.10
CA LEU A 100 2.62 -12.11 15.23
C LEU A 100 3.98 -11.38 15.12
N PRO A 101 5.08 -12.00 14.62
CA PRO A 101 6.34 -11.31 14.39
C PRO A 101 6.23 -10.12 13.43
N SER A 102 5.30 -10.11 12.48
CA SER A 102 5.08 -8.99 11.58
C SER A 102 4.66 -7.69 12.29
N ALA A 103 4.18 -7.81 13.54
CA ALA A 103 3.86 -6.64 14.36
C ALA A 103 5.12 -5.88 14.84
N ILE A 104 6.29 -6.52 14.89
CA ILE A 104 7.51 -5.92 15.46
C ILE A 104 7.93 -4.66 14.70
N PRO A 105 8.10 -4.69 13.36
CA PRO A 105 8.41 -3.49 12.59
C PRO A 105 7.36 -2.40 12.75
N LEU A 106 6.08 -2.77 12.73
CA LEU A 106 4.97 -1.83 12.89
C LEU A 106 5.01 -1.12 14.24
N LEU A 107 5.23 -1.87 15.32
CA LEU A 107 5.37 -1.31 16.66
C LEU A 107 6.60 -0.41 16.78
N ALA A 108 7.71 -0.77 16.15
CA ALA A 108 8.93 0.04 16.12
C ALA A 108 8.68 1.38 15.39
N VAL A 109 7.99 1.37 14.26
CA VAL A 109 7.59 2.59 13.52
C VAL A 109 6.66 3.44 14.39
N PHE A 110 5.62 2.84 14.96
CA PHE A 110 4.67 3.53 15.83
C PHE A 110 5.37 4.17 17.04
N ALA A 111 6.22 3.43 17.75
CA ALA A 111 6.97 3.92 18.88
C ALA A 111 7.91 5.08 18.46
N SER A 112 8.62 4.93 17.35
CA SER A 112 9.48 5.98 16.80
C SER A 112 8.71 7.26 16.53
N LEU A 113 7.53 7.18 15.93
CA LEU A 113 6.67 8.33 15.66
C LEU A 113 6.10 8.97 16.94
N MET A 114 5.77 8.15 17.94
CA MET A 114 5.27 8.65 19.23
C MET A 114 6.35 9.38 20.03
N PHE A 115 7.59 8.86 20.05
CA PHE A 115 8.68 9.48 20.78
C PHE A 115 9.29 10.67 20.01
N ARG A 116 9.40 10.58 18.69
CA ARG A 116 10.04 11.59 17.83
C ARG A 116 9.22 11.87 16.57
N PRO A 117 8.09 12.59 16.67
CA PRO A 117 7.19 12.83 15.52
C PRO A 117 7.92 13.49 14.33
N LYS A 118 8.87 14.38 14.60
CA LYS A 118 9.67 15.05 13.57
C LYS A 118 10.63 14.12 12.80
N SER A 119 10.91 12.91 13.30
CA SER A 119 11.74 11.94 12.59
C SER A 119 10.93 11.14 11.55
N GLY A 120 9.61 11.17 11.63
CA GLY A 120 8.72 10.47 10.71
C GLY A 120 8.89 10.93 9.27
N SER A 121 8.98 12.24 9.03
CA SER A 121 9.23 12.78 7.69
C SER A 121 10.56 12.32 7.09
N ARG A 122 11.60 12.09 7.92
CA ARG A 122 12.87 11.51 7.46
C ARG A 122 12.76 10.03 7.13
N LEU A 123 11.97 9.26 7.89
CA LEU A 123 11.74 7.84 7.61
C LEU A 123 10.94 7.66 6.32
N ALA A 124 9.87 8.42 6.16
CA ALA A 124 9.08 8.43 4.92
C ALA A 124 9.92 8.86 3.71
N GLY A 125 10.70 9.95 3.84
CA GLY A 125 11.58 10.42 2.78
C GLY A 125 12.67 9.40 2.40
N LYS A 126 13.25 8.67 3.36
CA LYS A 126 14.21 7.59 3.09
C LYS A 126 13.56 6.42 2.38
N ALA A 127 12.36 6.01 2.78
CA ALA A 127 11.63 4.93 2.12
C ALA A 127 11.39 5.27 0.63
N VAL A 128 10.90 6.48 0.34
CA VAL A 128 10.70 6.94 -1.04
C VAL A 128 12.02 6.98 -1.82
N GLN A 129 13.11 7.50 -1.22
CA GLN A 129 14.42 7.55 -1.87
C GLN A 129 14.99 6.18 -2.21
N THR A 130 14.71 5.16 -1.40
CA THR A 130 15.19 3.79 -1.65
C THR A 130 14.59 3.19 -2.92
N TYR A 131 13.38 3.60 -3.30
CA TYR A 131 12.70 3.15 -4.51
C TYR A 131 12.85 4.11 -5.70
N SER A 132 13.47 5.27 -5.51
CA SER A 132 13.67 6.24 -6.58
C SER A 132 14.99 5.99 -7.30
N ILE A 133 14.98 6.10 -8.62
CA ILE A 133 16.21 6.11 -9.42
C ILE A 133 16.89 7.46 -9.17
N LEU A 134 17.93 7.45 -8.34
CA LEU A 134 18.70 8.64 -8.03
C LEU A 134 19.63 9.01 -9.20
N PRO A 135 19.97 10.29 -9.40
CA PRO A 135 20.94 10.72 -10.43
C PRO A 135 22.27 9.98 -10.33
N GLN A 136 22.72 9.62 -9.11
CA GLN A 136 23.92 8.83 -8.88
C GLN A 136 23.80 7.40 -9.45
N THR A 137 22.62 6.78 -9.34
CA THR A 137 22.35 5.45 -9.91
C THR A 137 22.42 5.49 -11.44
N ILE A 138 21.91 6.54 -12.06
CA ILE A 138 21.98 6.74 -13.51
C ILE A 138 23.45 6.86 -13.95
N THR A 139 24.28 7.57 -13.20
CA THR A 139 25.70 7.73 -13.50
C THR A 139 26.45 6.40 -13.40
N LEU A 140 26.11 5.52 -12.46
CA LEU A 140 26.68 4.19 -12.31
C LEU A 140 26.29 3.23 -13.46
N LEU A 141 25.06 3.37 -13.98
CA LEU A 141 24.55 2.52 -15.06
C LEU A 141 25.08 2.95 -16.46
N LYS A 142 25.67 4.13 -16.58
CA LYS A 142 26.28 4.63 -17.82
C LYS A 142 27.78 4.27 -17.98
N ARG A 143 28.37 3.58 -17.01
CA ARG A 143 29.74 3.03 -17.06
C ARG A 143 29.71 1.58 -17.47
#